data_330c43a40eb659bcc80673f435fc95e5
#
_entry.id   330c43a40eb659bcc80673f435fc95e5
#
_cell.length_a   1.000
_cell.length_b   1.000
_cell.length_c   1.000
_cell.angle_alpha   90.00
_cell.angle_beta   90.00
_cell.angle_gamma   90.00
#
_symmetry.space_group_name_H-M   'P 1'
#
loop_
_entity.id
_entity.type
_entity.pdbx_description
1 polymer ?
#
loop_
_entity_poly.entity_id
_entity_poly.type
_entity_poly.pdbx_seq_one_letter_code
_entity_poly.pdbx_strand_id
1 'polypeptide(L)'
;MNVGKKTAAAIILLIVVLAGWILIRTFNAKAWPKHKASALAALPPAALTHLSTAISIPTVSPQDPSRIDSATFLKYRSFLESAYPMIHQRLSRDIVADFSYVYTWKGADSSLAPLILMAHYDVVPVEPSALSLWTAKPFGGEIKGDTIFGRGSVDDKCSMIAIMETVESLLRRNFTPRRTVLLCFGHNEESTGQGAVAIVHLLQQRNIRAEMVVDEGGELTREKLGDLQRPVALIGIGEKGYATFELLVEKTGGHSSRPDKETAIDILSRALYKLRGEQTPRRILDPTREFLTRISGSSSDFPRKMALNNLWLFEGYVLYKMGEDKDGRAMISTTIVPTILESGIRENVIPSQARAIVNSRILPGESIKEIQEFIRKAVDDPRVKIRITGDFSTEPSPMTDYHSHVFKKVADAASDVEDDVIPVPYVMVGATDSRNYRAISNGVVNFCPITDGKGYHGIDERLPIKDFQRAIQFYTLLIQ
;
A
#
# COMPACT_ATOMS: atom_id res chain seq x y z
N MET A 1 -40.07 -25.60 -45.54
CA MET A 1 -38.78 -24.89 -45.53
C MET A 1 -38.82 -23.78 -44.44
N ASN A 2 -38.37 -23.90 -43.47
CA ASN A 2 -37.40 -24.38 -42.55
C ASN A 2 -37.31 -23.38 -41.38
N VAL A 3 -38.12 -23.58 -40.35
CA VAL A 3 -37.99 -22.80 -39.09
C VAL A 3 -36.55 -22.86 -38.61
N GLY A 4 -35.91 -24.04 -38.69
CA GLY A 4 -34.51 -24.18 -38.27
C GLY A 4 -33.49 -23.35 -39.08
N LYS A 5 -33.69 -23.16 -40.39
CA LYS A 5 -32.76 -22.30 -41.19
C LYS A 5 -32.97 -20.81 -40.89
N LYS A 6 -34.19 -20.37 -40.63
CA LYS A 6 -34.46 -18.98 -40.21
C LYS A 6 -33.91 -18.70 -38.82
N THR A 7 -34.04 -19.65 -37.90
CA THR A 7 -33.48 -19.54 -36.55
C THR A 7 -31.93 -19.51 -36.57
N ALA A 8 -31.30 -20.40 -37.37
CA ALA A 8 -29.84 -20.38 -37.53
C ALA A 8 -29.33 -19.06 -38.14
N ALA A 9 -30.01 -18.54 -39.17
CA ALA A 9 -29.67 -17.26 -39.79
C ALA A 9 -29.82 -16.09 -38.82
N ALA A 10 -30.84 -16.08 -37.96
CA ALA A 10 -31.05 -15.06 -36.95
C ALA A 10 -29.94 -15.11 -35.85
N ILE A 11 -29.51 -16.30 -35.44
CA ILE A 11 -28.42 -16.49 -34.48
C ILE A 11 -27.07 -15.98 -35.07
N ILE A 12 -26.79 -16.34 -36.33
CA ILE A 12 -25.57 -15.87 -37.01
C ILE A 12 -25.58 -14.35 -37.14
N LEU A 13 -26.70 -13.75 -37.51
CA LEU A 13 -26.84 -12.30 -37.60
C LEU A 13 -26.59 -11.65 -36.24
N LEU A 14 -27.13 -12.19 -35.16
CA LEU A 14 -26.93 -11.69 -33.79
C LEU A 14 -25.46 -11.75 -33.40
N ILE A 15 -24.75 -12.85 -33.69
CA ILE A 15 -23.34 -13.03 -33.44
C ILE A 15 -22.53 -11.99 -34.23
N VAL A 16 -22.82 -11.75 -35.48
CA VAL A 16 -22.15 -10.76 -36.34
C VAL A 16 -22.36 -9.35 -35.80
N VAL A 17 -23.60 -9.01 -35.42
CA VAL A 17 -23.91 -7.70 -34.81
C VAL A 17 -23.17 -7.52 -33.49
N LEU A 18 -23.15 -8.55 -32.64
CA LEU A 18 -22.44 -8.53 -31.37
C LEU A 18 -20.92 -8.37 -31.58
N ALA A 19 -20.33 -9.13 -32.47
CA ALA A 19 -18.92 -9.03 -32.82
C ALA A 19 -18.58 -7.62 -33.36
N GLY A 20 -19.41 -7.09 -34.27
CA GLY A 20 -19.29 -5.72 -34.75
C GLY A 20 -19.34 -4.67 -33.63
N TRP A 21 -20.27 -4.83 -32.70
CA TRP A 21 -20.39 -3.95 -31.54
C TRP A 21 -19.15 -3.99 -30.64
N ILE A 22 -18.63 -5.19 -30.34
CA ILE A 22 -17.41 -5.37 -29.57
C ILE A 22 -16.23 -4.68 -30.25
N LEU A 23 -16.06 -4.88 -31.55
CA LEU A 23 -15.00 -4.24 -32.34
C LEU A 23 -15.13 -2.72 -32.35
N ILE A 24 -16.35 -2.20 -32.62
CA ILE A 24 -16.59 -0.74 -32.56
C ILE A 24 -16.22 -0.15 -31.21
N ARG A 25 -16.63 -0.76 -30.11
CA ARG A 25 -16.25 -0.30 -28.77
C ARG A 25 -14.73 -0.34 -28.55
N THR A 26 -14.08 -1.41 -29.02
CA THR A 26 -12.63 -1.60 -28.87
C THR A 26 -11.83 -0.57 -29.65
N PHE A 27 -12.21 -0.31 -30.92
CA PHE A 27 -11.52 0.67 -31.76
C PHE A 27 -11.80 2.12 -31.36
N ASN A 28 -13.01 2.41 -30.85
CA ASN A 28 -13.39 3.71 -30.35
C ASN A 28 -12.96 3.98 -28.89
N ALA A 29 -12.29 3.01 -28.26
CA ALA A 29 -11.77 3.19 -26.92
C ALA A 29 -10.75 4.34 -26.88
N LYS A 30 -11.11 5.40 -26.18
CA LYS A 30 -10.25 6.58 -26.01
C LYS A 30 -9.14 6.26 -25.03
N ALA A 31 -7.91 6.52 -25.43
CA ALA A 31 -6.80 6.57 -24.49
C ALA A 31 -7.00 7.72 -23.49
N TRP A 32 -6.49 7.55 -22.29
CA TRP A 32 -6.45 8.65 -21.32
C TRP A 32 -5.77 9.88 -21.94
N PRO A 33 -6.28 11.09 -21.73
CA PRO A 33 -5.69 12.30 -22.30
C PRO A 33 -4.20 12.38 -22.01
N LYS A 34 -3.42 12.80 -23.00
CA LYS A 34 -2.00 13.07 -22.81
C LYS A 34 -1.83 14.38 -22.07
N HIS A 35 -0.88 14.40 -21.18
CA HIS A 35 -0.48 15.59 -20.43
C HIS A 35 1.04 15.71 -20.45
N LYS A 36 1.53 16.95 -20.60
CA LYS A 36 2.95 17.23 -20.45
C LYS A 36 3.17 17.79 -19.06
N ALA A 37 4.01 17.12 -18.29
CA ALA A 37 4.38 17.57 -16.97
C ALA A 37 5.13 18.92 -17.00
N SER A 38 5.09 19.62 -15.92
CA SER A 38 5.94 20.78 -15.70
C SER A 38 7.41 20.34 -15.56
N ALA A 39 8.34 21.19 -15.94
CA ALA A 39 9.75 20.91 -15.67
C ALA A 39 9.98 20.78 -14.15
N LEU A 40 10.66 19.73 -13.74
CA LEU A 40 11.00 19.55 -12.34
C LEU A 40 11.92 20.70 -11.86
N ALA A 41 11.54 21.34 -10.77
CA ALA A 41 12.37 22.36 -10.14
C ALA A 41 13.68 21.73 -9.66
N ALA A 42 14.78 22.50 -9.68
CA ALA A 42 16.04 22.05 -9.13
C ALA A 42 15.89 21.65 -7.65
N LEU A 43 16.57 20.59 -7.24
CA LEU A 43 16.62 20.20 -5.84
C LEU A 43 17.17 21.34 -4.96
N PRO A 44 16.64 21.56 -3.76
CA PRO A 44 17.29 22.40 -2.77
C PRO A 44 18.73 21.95 -2.55
N PRO A 45 19.70 22.86 -2.37
CA PRO A 45 21.13 22.51 -2.38
C PRO A 45 21.53 21.43 -1.37
N ALA A 46 20.87 21.36 -0.20
CA ALA A 46 21.16 20.40 0.85
C ALA A 46 20.28 19.14 0.82
N ALA A 47 19.28 19.08 -0.03
CA ALA A 47 18.23 18.04 0.01
C ALA A 47 18.78 16.60 -0.07
N LEU A 48 19.73 16.34 -0.95
CA LEU A 48 20.39 15.03 -1.04
C LEU A 48 21.22 14.70 0.19
N THR A 49 21.90 15.69 0.75
CA THR A 49 22.67 15.53 1.99
C THR A 49 21.73 15.23 3.16
N HIS A 50 20.59 15.92 3.23
CA HIS A 50 19.59 15.67 4.27
C HIS A 50 19.01 14.25 4.16
N LEU A 51 18.64 13.80 2.95
CA LEU A 51 18.16 12.44 2.74
C LEU A 51 19.23 11.39 3.08
N SER A 52 20.47 11.58 2.62
CA SER A 52 21.60 10.71 2.96
C SER A 52 21.82 10.63 4.48
N THR A 53 21.79 11.77 5.17
CA THR A 53 21.93 11.83 6.63
C THR A 53 20.76 11.12 7.33
N ALA A 54 19.52 11.35 6.87
CA ALA A 54 18.34 10.68 7.40
C ALA A 54 18.45 9.15 7.31
N ILE A 55 18.89 8.64 6.15
CA ILE A 55 19.13 7.20 5.92
C ILE A 55 20.23 6.68 6.86
N SER A 56 21.27 7.48 7.12
CA SER A 56 22.41 7.07 7.95
C SER A 56 22.07 6.90 9.44
N ILE A 57 20.92 7.37 9.89
CA ILE A 57 20.46 7.22 11.27
C ILE A 57 19.48 6.03 11.32
N PRO A 58 19.85 4.86 11.89
CA PRO A 58 19.07 3.63 11.81
C PRO A 58 17.93 3.61 12.83
N THR A 59 16.85 4.33 12.55
CA THR A 59 15.65 4.42 13.39
C THR A 59 14.80 3.14 13.27
N VAL A 60 15.34 2.00 13.67
CA VAL A 60 14.64 0.73 13.65
C VAL A 60 13.62 0.66 14.79
N SER A 61 12.34 0.45 14.45
CA SER A 61 11.28 0.27 15.45
C SER A 61 11.13 -1.21 15.80
N PRO A 62 11.25 -1.57 17.11
CA PRO A 62 11.06 -2.95 17.56
C PRO A 62 9.57 -3.26 17.77
N GLN A 63 9.19 -4.55 17.65
CA GLN A 63 7.84 -5.01 18.01
C GLN A 63 7.52 -4.80 19.50
N ASP A 64 8.53 -4.92 20.37
CA ASP A 64 8.42 -4.58 21.78
C ASP A 64 8.88 -3.12 21.99
N PRO A 65 7.96 -2.18 22.26
CA PRO A 65 8.29 -0.77 22.40
C PRO A 65 9.32 -0.48 23.51
N SER A 66 9.42 -1.34 24.52
CA SER A 66 10.40 -1.17 25.61
C SER A 66 11.86 -1.31 25.14
N ARG A 67 12.06 -1.86 23.96
CA ARG A 67 13.38 -2.11 23.36
C ARG A 67 13.81 -1.03 22.36
N ILE A 68 13.06 0.06 22.25
CA ILE A 68 13.39 1.15 21.33
C ILE A 68 14.73 1.78 21.70
N ASP A 69 15.60 2.00 20.71
CA ASP A 69 16.84 2.77 20.89
C ASP A 69 16.55 4.28 20.90
N SER A 70 16.14 4.77 22.06
CA SER A 70 15.79 6.18 22.25
C SER A 70 16.90 7.14 21.83
N ALA A 71 18.17 6.77 22.00
CA ALA A 71 19.29 7.62 21.61
C ALA A 71 19.33 7.87 20.10
N THR A 72 19.06 6.83 19.30
CA THR A 72 19.00 6.96 17.85
C THR A 72 17.80 7.81 17.41
N PHE A 73 16.63 7.66 18.02
CA PHE A 73 15.46 8.50 17.70
C PHE A 73 15.67 9.97 18.12
N LEU A 74 16.32 10.22 19.26
CA LEU A 74 16.71 11.58 19.67
C LEU A 74 17.76 12.19 18.74
N LYS A 75 18.73 11.40 18.26
CA LYS A 75 19.69 11.84 17.25
C LYS A 75 18.99 12.26 15.96
N TYR A 76 17.97 11.50 15.52
CA TYR A 76 17.16 11.86 14.34
C TYR A 76 16.41 13.19 14.57
N ARG A 77 15.84 13.40 15.76
CA ARG A 77 15.21 14.67 16.14
C ARG A 77 16.19 15.84 16.03
N SER A 78 17.39 15.70 16.61
CA SER A 78 18.42 16.74 16.54
C SER A 78 18.88 17.03 15.11
N PHE A 79 18.94 15.99 14.27
CA PHE A 79 19.18 16.17 12.85
C PHE A 79 18.09 17.04 12.20
N LEU A 80 16.81 16.74 12.41
CA LEU A 80 15.72 17.53 11.85
C LEU A 80 15.77 18.99 12.30
N GLU A 81 16.06 19.23 13.58
CA GLU A 81 16.18 20.58 14.15
C GLU A 81 17.31 21.38 13.49
N SER A 82 18.43 20.75 13.21
CA SER A 82 19.56 21.40 12.56
C SER A 82 19.38 21.61 11.06
N ALA A 83 18.74 20.65 10.38
CA ALA A 83 18.55 20.66 8.93
C ALA A 83 17.46 21.64 8.49
N TYR A 84 16.41 21.83 9.31
CA TYR A 84 15.20 22.59 8.95
C TYR A 84 14.92 23.74 9.94
N PRO A 85 15.79 24.76 10.04
CA PRO A 85 15.65 25.83 11.02
C PRO A 85 14.40 26.70 10.82
N MET A 86 13.95 26.95 9.57
CA MET A 86 12.75 27.74 9.33
C MET A 86 11.49 27.04 9.80
N ILE A 87 11.42 25.71 9.61
CA ILE A 87 10.31 24.90 10.11
C ILE A 87 10.24 25.01 11.63
N HIS A 88 11.36 24.79 12.34
CA HIS A 88 11.39 24.84 13.81
C HIS A 88 11.20 26.24 14.38
N GLN A 89 11.46 27.27 13.60
CA GLN A 89 11.23 28.67 13.99
C GLN A 89 9.78 29.13 13.75
N ARG A 90 9.14 28.65 12.69
CA ARG A 90 7.86 29.17 12.19
C ARG A 90 6.64 28.29 12.48
N LEU A 91 6.82 26.99 12.64
CA LEU A 91 5.75 26.06 12.91
C LEU A 91 5.74 25.66 14.39
N SER A 92 4.56 25.42 14.94
CA SER A 92 4.48 24.72 16.23
C SER A 92 4.69 23.21 16.05
N ARG A 93 5.35 22.58 17.00
CA ARG A 93 5.59 21.14 17.01
C ARG A 93 5.06 20.50 18.29
N ASP A 94 4.22 19.50 18.16
CA ASP A 94 3.88 18.58 19.22
C ASP A 94 4.73 17.31 19.10
N ILE A 95 5.18 16.76 20.23
CA ILE A 95 5.81 15.45 20.31
C ILE A 95 4.78 14.51 20.93
N VAL A 96 4.46 13.44 20.22
CA VAL A 96 3.42 12.50 20.57
C VAL A 96 4.02 11.11 20.72
N ALA A 97 3.63 10.38 21.75
CA ALA A 97 4.17 9.04 22.05
C ALA A 97 5.71 9.03 21.97
N ASP A 98 6.36 10.00 22.62
CA ASP A 98 7.81 10.24 22.78
C ASP A 98 8.55 10.59 21.48
N PHE A 99 8.19 10.04 20.34
CA PHE A 99 8.99 10.16 19.11
C PHE A 99 8.17 10.53 17.86
N SER A 100 6.86 10.47 17.86
CA SER A 100 6.04 10.96 16.72
C SER A 100 5.90 12.48 16.76
N TYR A 101 5.74 13.11 15.58
CA TYR A 101 5.70 14.56 15.48
C TYR A 101 4.44 15.03 14.78
N VAL A 102 3.86 16.12 15.27
CA VAL A 102 2.85 16.92 14.57
C VAL A 102 3.35 18.34 14.44
N TYR A 103 3.73 18.75 13.24
CA TYR A 103 4.03 20.15 12.96
C TYR A 103 2.79 20.84 12.41
N THR A 104 2.47 22.01 12.94
CA THR A 104 1.32 22.82 12.52
C THR A 104 1.78 24.07 11.80
N TRP A 105 1.53 24.16 10.51
CA TRP A 105 1.72 25.35 9.69
C TRP A 105 0.38 26.04 9.46
N LYS A 106 0.12 27.10 10.21
CA LYS A 106 -1.14 27.84 10.14
C LYS A 106 -1.35 28.45 8.75
N GLY A 107 -2.52 28.23 8.17
CA GLY A 107 -2.94 28.85 6.93
C GLY A 107 -3.47 30.26 7.12
N ALA A 108 -3.61 30.96 6.00
CA ALA A 108 -4.21 32.30 5.96
C ALA A 108 -5.72 32.30 6.28
N ASP A 109 -6.41 31.19 6.00
CA ASP A 109 -7.83 31.00 6.25
C ASP A 109 -8.06 29.84 7.22
N SER A 110 -8.31 30.16 8.48
CA SER A 110 -8.56 29.19 9.55
C SER A 110 -9.93 28.49 9.47
N SER A 111 -10.83 28.96 8.59
CA SER A 111 -12.14 28.33 8.39
C SER A 111 -12.06 27.08 7.51
N LEU A 112 -11.00 26.94 6.74
CA LEU A 112 -10.77 25.79 5.88
C LEU A 112 -10.26 24.60 6.68
N ALA A 113 -10.83 23.44 6.41
CA ALA A 113 -10.31 22.17 6.96
C ALA A 113 -8.86 21.93 6.51
N PRO A 114 -7.97 21.45 7.40
CA PRO A 114 -6.55 21.32 7.13
C PRO A 114 -6.23 20.24 6.09
N LEU A 115 -5.05 20.38 5.46
CA LEU A 115 -4.33 19.33 4.77
C LEU A 115 -3.42 18.62 5.77
N ILE A 116 -3.41 17.29 5.77
CA ILE A 116 -2.44 16.47 6.50
C ILE A 116 -1.51 15.79 5.49
N LEU A 117 -0.21 15.98 5.66
CA LEU A 117 0.83 15.23 4.98
C LEU A 117 1.47 14.28 5.99
N MET A 118 1.50 13.00 5.63
CA MET A 118 2.02 11.94 6.49
C MET A 118 3.30 11.36 5.92
N ALA A 119 4.09 10.78 6.79
CA ALA A 119 5.19 9.88 6.51
C ALA A 119 5.60 9.17 7.80
N HIS A 120 6.39 8.10 7.69
CA HIS A 120 7.08 7.54 8.85
C HIS A 120 8.59 7.62 8.67
N TYR A 121 9.33 7.57 9.77
CA TYR A 121 10.79 7.65 9.72
C TYR A 121 11.49 6.48 10.40
N ASP A 122 10.72 5.58 10.97
CA ASP A 122 11.25 4.29 11.36
C ASP A 122 11.45 3.37 10.14
N VAL A 123 12.16 2.32 10.35
CA VAL A 123 12.52 1.36 9.28
C VAL A 123 12.55 -0.06 9.84
N VAL A 124 12.30 -1.05 8.98
CA VAL A 124 12.52 -2.45 9.35
C VAL A 124 14.00 -2.75 9.58
N PRO A 125 14.32 -3.73 10.44
CA PRO A 125 15.70 -4.15 10.65
C PRO A 125 16.33 -4.72 9.38
N VAL A 126 17.66 -4.68 9.33
CA VAL A 126 18.46 -5.35 8.29
C VAL A 126 18.93 -6.69 8.82
N GLU A 127 18.68 -7.73 8.06
CA GLU A 127 19.12 -9.08 8.42
C GLU A 127 20.66 -9.19 8.37
N PRO A 128 21.34 -9.56 9.48
CA PRO A 128 22.80 -9.63 9.51
C PRO A 128 23.42 -10.56 8.47
N SER A 129 22.75 -11.67 8.15
CA SER A 129 23.18 -12.63 7.13
C SER A 129 23.13 -12.07 5.70
N ALA A 130 22.32 -11.03 5.46
CA ALA A 130 22.15 -10.39 4.16
C ALA A 130 23.10 -9.19 3.93
N LEU A 131 23.88 -8.77 4.93
CA LEU A 131 24.73 -7.57 4.82
C LEU A 131 25.73 -7.63 3.67
N SER A 132 26.29 -8.83 3.39
CA SER A 132 27.24 -9.01 2.28
C SER A 132 26.61 -8.94 0.89
N LEU A 133 25.29 -9.00 0.81
CA LEU A 133 24.53 -8.95 -0.46
C LEU A 133 24.19 -7.53 -0.87
N TRP A 134 24.37 -6.55 0.03
CA TRP A 134 24.07 -5.15 -0.26
C TRP A 134 25.16 -4.51 -1.13
N THR A 135 24.72 -3.82 -2.18
CA THR A 135 25.61 -3.03 -3.07
C THR A 135 26.22 -1.83 -2.35
N ALA A 136 25.54 -1.27 -1.36
CA ALA A 136 26.00 -0.18 -0.49
C ALA A 136 25.62 -0.52 0.95
N LYS A 137 26.26 0.14 1.94
CA LYS A 137 25.91 -0.09 3.35
C LYS A 137 24.43 0.25 3.59
N PRO A 138 23.63 -0.62 4.26
CA PRO A 138 22.20 -0.38 4.49
C PRO A 138 21.88 0.95 5.13
N PHE A 139 22.73 1.42 6.05
CA PHE A 139 22.62 2.73 6.70
C PHE A 139 23.79 3.64 6.28
N GLY A 140 24.16 3.62 4.99
CA GLY A 140 25.21 4.47 4.45
C GLY A 140 24.69 5.76 3.81
N GLY A 141 23.45 5.73 3.28
CA GLY A 141 22.94 6.84 2.49
C GLY A 141 23.82 7.15 1.26
N GLU A 142 24.47 6.14 0.71
CA GLU A 142 25.45 6.31 -0.38
C GLU A 142 24.76 6.66 -1.70
N ILE A 143 25.30 7.68 -2.39
CA ILE A 143 24.85 8.04 -3.73
C ILE A 143 25.79 7.38 -4.75
N LYS A 144 25.24 6.56 -5.65
CA LYS A 144 25.95 5.92 -6.76
C LYS A 144 25.25 6.27 -8.05
N GLY A 145 25.91 7.08 -8.87
CA GLY A 145 25.30 7.62 -10.09
C GLY A 145 24.13 8.56 -9.77
N ASP A 146 22.95 8.22 -10.27
CA ASP A 146 21.70 8.95 -10.08
C ASP A 146 20.79 8.37 -9.00
N THR A 147 21.32 7.50 -8.14
CA THR A 147 20.54 6.69 -7.19
C THR A 147 21.15 6.75 -5.80
N ILE A 148 20.31 6.98 -4.79
CA ILE A 148 20.67 6.87 -3.37
C ILE A 148 20.28 5.50 -2.84
N PHE A 149 21.19 4.84 -2.12
CA PHE A 149 21.03 3.51 -1.56
C PHE A 149 20.91 3.57 -0.05
N GLY A 150 20.03 2.76 0.51
CA GLY A 150 19.96 2.50 1.94
C GLY A 150 18.55 2.19 2.42
N ARG A 151 18.46 1.53 3.56
CA ARG A 151 17.22 1.22 4.27
C ARG A 151 16.48 2.50 4.65
N GLY A 152 15.21 2.63 4.27
CA GLY A 152 14.41 3.83 4.44
C GLY A 152 14.56 4.84 3.29
N SER A 153 15.33 4.52 2.23
CA SER A 153 15.45 5.41 1.07
C SER A 153 14.17 5.50 0.25
N VAL A 154 13.32 4.48 0.31
CA VAL A 154 12.00 4.43 -0.33
C VAL A 154 10.90 4.38 0.72
N ASP A 155 11.13 3.63 1.81
CA ASP A 155 10.14 3.31 2.83
C ASP A 155 10.63 3.79 4.23
N ASP A 156 10.21 4.96 4.74
CA ASP A 156 9.52 6.08 4.06
C ASP A 156 10.20 7.42 4.39
N LYS A 157 11.52 7.38 4.72
CA LYS A 157 12.28 8.61 4.99
C LYS A 157 12.31 9.56 3.80
N CYS A 158 12.17 9.02 2.56
CA CYS A 158 12.12 9.87 1.38
C CYS A 158 10.92 10.80 1.39
N SER A 159 9.72 10.34 1.76
CA SER A 159 8.52 11.18 1.85
C SER A 159 8.65 12.20 2.96
N MET A 160 9.11 11.77 4.16
CA MET A 160 9.34 12.69 5.25
C MET A 160 10.30 13.82 4.87
N ILE A 161 11.47 13.49 4.32
CA ILE A 161 12.47 14.48 3.92
C ILE A 161 11.96 15.33 2.77
N ALA A 162 11.25 14.76 1.78
CA ALA A 162 10.64 15.55 0.69
C ALA A 162 9.61 16.57 1.20
N ILE A 163 8.78 16.19 2.18
CA ILE A 163 7.83 17.10 2.84
C ILE A 163 8.59 18.22 3.58
N MET A 164 9.62 17.87 4.35
CA MET A 164 10.42 18.84 5.09
C MET A 164 11.16 19.82 4.16
N GLU A 165 11.78 19.33 3.08
CA GLU A 165 12.41 20.17 2.04
C GLU A 165 11.41 21.12 1.38
N THR A 166 10.23 20.61 1.07
CA THR A 166 9.14 21.42 0.49
C THR A 166 8.75 22.57 1.40
N VAL A 167 8.45 22.26 2.66
CA VAL A 167 7.98 23.27 3.63
C VAL A 167 9.08 24.27 3.96
N GLU A 168 10.32 23.81 4.20
CA GLU A 168 11.48 24.70 4.43
C GLU A 168 11.69 25.67 3.24
N SER A 169 11.59 25.16 2.00
CA SER A 169 11.75 25.97 0.78
C SER A 169 10.63 27.00 0.63
N LEU A 170 9.39 26.63 0.93
CA LEU A 170 8.25 27.54 0.87
C LEU A 170 8.34 28.63 1.96
N LEU A 171 8.75 28.26 3.17
CA LEU A 171 8.97 29.21 4.28
C LEU A 171 10.08 30.21 3.96
N ARG A 172 11.18 29.77 3.35
CA ARG A 172 12.26 30.67 2.88
C ARG A 172 11.80 31.69 1.85
N ARG A 173 10.77 31.36 1.07
CA ARG A 173 10.11 32.28 0.10
C ARG A 173 8.99 33.10 0.72
N ASN A 174 8.82 33.05 2.07
CA ASN A 174 7.72 33.70 2.81
C ASN A 174 6.32 33.30 2.31
N PHE A 175 6.16 32.09 1.76
CA PHE A 175 4.87 31.57 1.37
C PHE A 175 4.03 31.26 2.61
N THR A 176 2.72 31.54 2.53
CA THR A 176 1.73 31.15 3.54
C THR A 176 0.66 30.31 2.85
N PRO A 177 0.41 29.07 3.29
CA PRO A 177 -0.62 28.25 2.68
C PRO A 177 -2.01 28.84 2.94
N ARG A 178 -2.95 28.60 2.03
CA ARG A 178 -4.32 29.07 2.23
C ARG A 178 -4.98 28.39 3.44
N ARG A 179 -4.88 27.08 3.53
CA ARG A 179 -5.36 26.26 4.66
C ARG A 179 -4.22 25.85 5.57
N THR A 180 -4.54 25.52 6.81
CA THR A 180 -3.56 24.93 7.72
C THR A 180 -3.01 23.61 7.14
N VAL A 181 -1.70 23.42 7.22
CA VAL A 181 -1.03 22.19 6.86
C VAL A 181 -0.47 21.54 8.13
N LEU A 182 -0.80 20.27 8.35
CA LEU A 182 -0.28 19.46 9.43
C LEU A 182 0.70 18.45 8.82
N LEU A 183 1.92 18.40 9.36
CA LEU A 183 2.90 17.37 9.01
C LEU A 183 2.89 16.35 10.15
N CYS A 184 2.44 15.14 9.86
CA CYS A 184 2.27 14.08 10.84
C CYS A 184 3.26 12.95 10.56
N PHE A 185 4.29 12.80 11.41
CA PHE A 185 5.34 11.82 11.20
C PHE A 185 5.32 10.74 12.28
N GLY A 186 5.09 9.49 11.84
CA GLY A 186 5.10 8.30 12.67
C GLY A 186 6.53 7.82 12.97
N HIS A 187 6.71 7.14 14.11
CA HIS A 187 8.01 6.58 14.52
C HIS A 187 8.02 5.06 14.62
N ASN A 188 6.90 4.39 14.35
CA ASN A 188 6.75 2.95 14.55
C ASN A 188 5.67 2.33 13.65
N GLU A 189 5.56 2.80 12.42
CA GLU A 189 4.68 2.25 11.37
C GLU A 189 5.01 0.78 11.11
N GLU A 190 6.29 0.50 10.95
CA GLU A 190 6.87 -0.81 10.62
C GLU A 190 6.74 -1.85 11.76
N SER A 191 6.18 -1.45 12.88
CA SER A 191 6.02 -2.34 14.03
C SER A 191 4.59 -2.31 14.57
N THR A 192 4.24 -1.30 15.36
CA THR A 192 2.98 -1.27 16.10
C THR A 192 1.97 -0.23 15.59
N GLY A 193 2.41 0.80 14.86
CA GLY A 193 1.58 1.93 14.40
C GLY A 193 0.99 2.79 15.51
N GLN A 194 1.40 2.60 16.78
CA GLN A 194 0.82 3.32 17.92
C GLN A 194 1.10 4.82 17.88
N GLY A 195 2.18 5.23 17.22
CA GLY A 195 2.49 6.65 16.99
C GLY A 195 1.38 7.36 16.21
N ALA A 196 0.92 6.77 15.11
CA ALA A 196 -0.16 7.32 14.30
C ALA A 196 -1.49 7.31 15.06
N VAL A 197 -1.79 6.24 15.80
CA VAL A 197 -2.99 6.18 16.67
C VAL A 197 -2.97 7.32 17.68
N ALA A 198 -1.85 7.58 18.34
CA ALA A 198 -1.70 8.65 19.30
C ALA A 198 -1.83 10.05 18.67
N ILE A 199 -1.29 10.24 17.44
CA ILE A 199 -1.47 11.48 16.68
C ILE A 199 -2.96 11.70 16.37
N VAL A 200 -3.65 10.69 15.84
CA VAL A 200 -5.10 10.80 15.52
C VAL A 200 -5.89 11.15 16.76
N HIS A 201 -5.60 10.51 17.90
CA HIS A 201 -6.25 10.81 19.17
C HIS A 201 -6.03 12.28 19.61
N LEU A 202 -4.79 12.80 19.50
CA LEU A 202 -4.49 14.22 19.75
C LEU A 202 -5.33 15.14 18.84
N LEU A 203 -5.41 14.83 17.55
CA LEU A 203 -6.18 15.63 16.59
C LEU A 203 -7.68 15.58 16.86
N GLN A 204 -8.22 14.44 17.28
CA GLN A 204 -9.61 14.29 17.73
C GLN A 204 -9.90 15.12 18.98
N GLN A 205 -9.02 15.09 19.98
CA GLN A 205 -9.15 15.93 21.18
C GLN A 205 -9.19 17.43 20.86
N ARG A 206 -8.49 17.84 19.78
CA ARG A 206 -8.50 19.21 19.27
C ARG A 206 -9.66 19.50 18.30
N ASN A 207 -10.58 18.55 18.10
CA ASN A 207 -11.69 18.63 17.16
C ASN A 207 -11.24 18.92 15.71
N ILE A 208 -10.06 18.45 15.32
CA ILE A 208 -9.53 18.63 13.98
C ILE A 208 -10.12 17.55 13.08
N ARG A 209 -10.77 18.00 11.99
CA ARG A 209 -11.18 17.18 10.86
C ARG A 209 -10.47 17.68 9.62
N ALA A 210 -9.71 16.78 9.00
CA ALA A 210 -8.97 17.14 7.79
C ALA A 210 -9.83 16.98 6.54
N GLU A 211 -9.62 17.87 5.58
CA GLU A 211 -10.21 17.72 4.25
C GLU A 211 -9.49 16.65 3.44
N MET A 212 -8.18 16.63 3.53
CA MET A 212 -7.33 15.70 2.80
C MET A 212 -6.19 15.20 3.69
N VAL A 213 -5.93 13.90 3.61
CA VAL A 213 -4.76 13.24 4.21
C VAL A 213 -4.03 12.54 3.07
N VAL A 214 -2.74 12.78 2.97
CA VAL A 214 -1.88 12.13 1.96
C VAL A 214 -0.77 11.38 2.68
N ASP A 215 -0.66 10.10 2.39
CA ASP A 215 0.32 9.18 2.96
C ASP A 215 1.05 8.43 1.83
N GLU A 216 2.04 7.64 2.17
CA GLU A 216 2.77 6.75 1.29
C GLU A 216 1.92 5.60 0.69
N GLY A 217 2.57 4.68 -0.04
CA GLY A 217 2.06 3.37 -0.44
C GLY A 217 1.47 3.28 -1.84
N GLY A 218 1.04 4.39 -2.46
CA GLY A 218 0.78 4.49 -3.89
C GLY A 218 2.05 4.93 -4.64
N GLU A 219 2.17 4.58 -5.92
CA GLU A 219 3.40 4.81 -6.68
C GLU A 219 3.15 5.13 -8.16
N LEU A 220 4.18 5.56 -8.86
CA LEU A 220 4.24 5.51 -10.31
C LEU A 220 4.70 4.13 -10.76
N THR A 221 4.06 3.54 -11.76
CA THR A 221 4.54 2.30 -12.36
C THR A 221 4.65 2.39 -13.87
N ARG A 222 5.72 1.80 -14.41
CA ARG A 222 5.97 1.59 -15.83
C ARG A 222 6.10 0.12 -16.18
N GLU A 223 6.62 -0.68 -15.23
CA GLU A 223 6.99 -2.08 -15.47
C GLU A 223 5.87 -3.05 -15.09
N LYS A 224 5.07 -2.73 -14.05
CA LYS A 224 4.11 -3.68 -13.47
C LYS A 224 2.87 -3.97 -14.32
N LEU A 225 2.58 -3.17 -15.36
CA LEU A 225 1.37 -3.28 -16.17
C LEU A 225 1.62 -3.78 -17.60
N GLY A 226 2.78 -4.34 -17.86
CA GLY A 226 3.09 -5.11 -19.06
C GLY A 226 3.13 -4.27 -20.34
N ASP A 227 2.06 -4.34 -21.16
CA ASP A 227 1.99 -3.73 -22.47
C ASP A 227 1.71 -2.23 -22.51
N LEU A 228 1.52 -1.60 -21.34
CA LEU A 228 1.30 -0.16 -21.28
C LEU A 228 2.61 0.59 -21.51
N GLN A 229 2.61 1.45 -22.54
CA GLN A 229 3.77 2.30 -22.86
C GLN A 229 3.81 3.60 -22.05
N ARG A 230 2.79 3.84 -21.23
CA ARG A 230 2.60 5.07 -20.43
C ARG A 230 2.74 4.76 -18.95
N PRO A 231 3.32 5.67 -18.16
CA PRO A 231 3.33 5.52 -16.71
C PRO A 231 1.90 5.58 -16.15
N VAL A 232 1.67 4.85 -15.08
CA VAL A 232 0.40 4.85 -14.34
C VAL A 232 0.67 5.27 -12.91
N ALA A 233 -0.11 6.26 -12.44
CA ALA A 233 -0.10 6.64 -11.02
C ALA A 233 -1.16 5.82 -10.28
N LEU A 234 -0.72 4.89 -9.46
CA LEU A 234 -1.56 4.06 -8.59
C LEU A 234 -1.87 4.87 -7.33
N ILE A 235 -2.99 5.58 -7.32
CA ILE A 235 -3.40 6.42 -6.19
C ILE A 235 -4.28 5.58 -5.27
N GLY A 236 -3.76 5.23 -4.10
CA GLY A 236 -4.46 4.47 -3.08
C GLY A 236 -5.64 5.26 -2.51
N ILE A 237 -6.84 4.67 -2.53
CA ILE A 237 -8.06 5.31 -2.00
C ILE A 237 -8.66 4.54 -0.84
N GLY A 238 -8.11 3.39 -0.51
CA GLY A 238 -8.51 2.50 0.55
C GLY A 238 -7.58 1.32 0.63
N GLU A 239 -7.65 0.58 1.73
CA GLU A 239 -6.76 -0.52 2.04
C GLU A 239 -7.55 -1.79 2.32
N LYS A 240 -6.95 -2.92 1.99
CA LYS A 240 -7.47 -4.23 2.41
C LYS A 240 -7.39 -4.37 3.93
N GLY A 241 -8.33 -5.12 4.49
CA GLY A 241 -8.26 -5.53 5.88
C GLY A 241 -7.09 -6.49 6.12
N TYR A 242 -6.73 -6.65 7.37
CA TYR A 242 -5.69 -7.55 7.84
C TYR A 242 -6.22 -8.41 8.98
N ALA A 243 -6.04 -9.71 8.91
CA ALA A 243 -6.33 -10.59 10.03
C ALA A 243 -5.37 -11.79 10.03
N THR A 244 -5.03 -12.21 11.23
CA THR A 244 -4.25 -13.42 11.45
C THR A 244 -5.12 -14.45 12.18
N PHE A 245 -5.19 -15.64 11.63
CA PHE A 245 -5.94 -16.75 12.19
C PHE A 245 -4.98 -17.85 12.66
N GLU A 246 -5.26 -18.38 13.83
CA GLU A 246 -4.59 -19.59 14.30
C GLU A 246 -5.49 -20.79 14.03
N LEU A 247 -4.92 -21.82 13.44
CA LEU A 247 -5.49 -23.15 13.29
C LEU A 247 -4.78 -24.08 14.29
N LEU A 248 -5.50 -24.58 15.28
CA LEU A 248 -4.94 -25.38 16.36
C LEU A 248 -5.64 -26.74 16.42
N VAL A 249 -4.84 -27.81 16.43
CA VAL A 249 -5.28 -29.18 16.69
C VAL A 249 -4.62 -29.66 17.96
N GLU A 250 -5.42 -30.12 18.91
CA GLU A 250 -4.96 -30.74 20.16
C GLU A 250 -5.40 -32.20 20.18
N LYS A 251 -4.51 -33.08 20.54
CA LYS A 251 -4.74 -34.52 20.60
C LYS A 251 -3.76 -35.18 21.61
N THR A 252 -4.10 -36.33 22.12
CA THR A 252 -3.16 -37.08 22.98
C THR A 252 -1.93 -37.45 22.20
N GLY A 253 -0.76 -37.03 22.68
CA GLY A 253 0.54 -37.47 22.13
C GLY A 253 0.89 -38.90 22.52
N GLY A 254 2.04 -39.40 22.02
CA GLY A 254 2.44 -40.76 22.33
C GLY A 254 3.80 -41.15 21.76
N HIS A 255 4.12 -42.41 21.84
CA HIS A 255 5.34 -42.97 21.24
C HIS A 255 5.13 -43.25 19.76
N SER A 256 6.08 -42.83 18.91
CA SER A 256 5.98 -42.95 17.45
C SER A 256 5.82 -44.38 16.92
N SER A 257 6.22 -45.40 17.69
CA SER A 257 6.06 -46.82 17.32
C SER A 257 4.62 -47.34 17.48
N ARG A 258 3.73 -46.60 18.11
CA ARG A 258 2.32 -46.99 18.36
C ARG A 258 1.41 -45.82 18.05
N PRO A 259 1.37 -45.32 16.79
CA PRO A 259 0.56 -44.14 16.44
C PRO A 259 -0.93 -44.48 16.44
N ASP A 260 -1.74 -43.48 16.80
CA ASP A 260 -3.16 -43.47 16.45
C ASP A 260 -3.33 -43.43 14.91
N LYS A 261 -4.57 -43.67 14.44
CA LYS A 261 -4.90 -43.61 13.00
C LYS A 261 -4.58 -42.21 12.42
N GLU A 262 -4.68 -41.19 13.21
CA GLU A 262 -4.36 -39.82 12.84
C GLU A 262 -3.74 -39.08 14.02
N THR A 263 -2.64 -38.41 13.78
CA THR A 263 -1.98 -37.51 14.75
C THR A 263 -2.53 -36.08 14.61
N ALA A 264 -2.11 -35.17 15.52
CA ALA A 264 -2.42 -33.74 15.38
C ALA A 264 -1.85 -33.16 14.08
N ILE A 265 -0.66 -33.64 13.67
CA ILE A 265 -0.01 -33.21 12.41
C ILE A 265 -0.84 -33.64 11.20
N ASP A 266 -1.35 -34.87 11.16
CA ASP A 266 -2.13 -35.39 10.02
C ASP A 266 -3.43 -34.56 9.82
N ILE A 267 -4.11 -34.25 10.94
CA ILE A 267 -5.35 -33.47 10.91
C ILE A 267 -5.06 -32.04 10.41
N LEU A 268 -4.05 -31.37 10.96
CA LEU A 268 -3.68 -30.01 10.57
C LEU A 268 -3.20 -29.93 9.11
N SER A 269 -2.37 -30.88 8.68
CA SER A 269 -1.88 -30.96 7.31
C SER A 269 -3.01 -31.09 6.29
N ARG A 270 -4.02 -31.93 6.60
CA ARG A 270 -5.23 -32.06 5.78
C ARG A 270 -6.03 -30.77 5.75
N ALA A 271 -6.18 -30.09 6.90
CA ALA A 271 -6.87 -28.81 6.98
C ALA A 271 -6.21 -27.75 6.09
N LEU A 272 -4.87 -27.63 6.15
CA LEU A 272 -4.12 -26.69 5.31
C LEU A 272 -4.19 -27.07 3.83
N TYR A 273 -4.16 -28.35 3.49
CA TYR A 273 -4.32 -28.81 2.11
C TYR A 273 -5.69 -28.44 1.54
N LYS A 274 -6.78 -28.68 2.29
CA LYS A 274 -8.15 -28.27 1.91
C LYS A 274 -8.23 -26.74 1.75
N LEU A 275 -7.75 -26.00 2.73
CA LEU A 275 -7.74 -24.53 2.69
C LEU A 275 -6.98 -23.98 1.47
N ARG A 276 -5.87 -24.63 1.08
CA ARG A 276 -5.10 -24.24 -0.11
C ARG A 276 -5.87 -24.49 -1.40
N GLY A 277 -6.72 -25.51 -1.44
CA GLY A 277 -7.58 -25.85 -2.59
C GLY A 277 -8.75 -24.87 -2.79
N GLU A 278 -9.19 -24.23 -1.72
CA GLU A 278 -10.27 -23.27 -1.77
C GLU A 278 -9.77 -21.86 -2.07
N GLN A 279 -10.54 -21.13 -2.87
CA GLN A 279 -10.23 -19.74 -3.20
C GLN A 279 -11.42 -18.86 -2.83
N THR A 280 -11.13 -17.69 -2.26
CA THR A 280 -12.16 -16.68 -2.03
C THR A 280 -12.73 -16.20 -3.35
N PRO A 281 -14.00 -15.78 -3.39
CA PRO A 281 -14.63 -15.28 -4.61
C PRO A 281 -13.83 -14.12 -5.19
N ARG A 282 -13.58 -14.19 -6.51
CA ARG A 282 -12.94 -13.10 -7.25
C ARG A 282 -14.01 -12.11 -7.71
N ARG A 283 -13.72 -10.83 -7.57
CA ARG A 283 -14.62 -9.76 -8.03
C ARG A 283 -13.86 -8.49 -8.40
N ILE A 284 -14.37 -7.77 -9.38
CA ILE A 284 -13.88 -6.45 -9.75
C ILE A 284 -14.66 -5.41 -8.94
N LEU A 285 -14.00 -4.79 -7.98
CA LEU A 285 -14.54 -3.65 -7.24
C LEU A 285 -14.70 -2.44 -8.16
N ASP A 286 -15.56 -1.50 -7.80
CA ASP A 286 -15.79 -0.29 -8.59
C ASP A 286 -14.51 0.51 -8.87
N PRO A 287 -13.62 0.79 -7.89
CA PRO A 287 -12.32 1.41 -8.18
C PRO A 287 -11.44 0.58 -9.11
N THR A 288 -11.44 -0.74 -8.97
CA THR A 288 -10.69 -1.63 -9.86
C THR A 288 -11.25 -1.59 -11.29
N ARG A 289 -12.57 -1.47 -11.44
CA ARG A 289 -13.23 -1.30 -12.73
C ARG A 289 -12.82 0.01 -13.39
N GLU A 290 -12.82 1.10 -12.63
CA GLU A 290 -12.35 2.40 -13.11
C GLU A 290 -10.88 2.37 -13.52
N PHE A 291 -10.02 1.77 -12.68
CA PHE A 291 -8.61 1.52 -13.03
C PHE A 291 -8.47 0.81 -14.39
N LEU A 292 -9.13 -0.32 -14.57
CA LEU A 292 -9.10 -1.11 -15.82
C LEU A 292 -9.63 -0.30 -17.02
N THR A 293 -10.66 0.52 -16.80
CA THR A 293 -11.24 1.38 -17.83
C THR A 293 -10.27 2.46 -18.28
N ARG A 294 -9.58 3.16 -17.34
CA ARG A 294 -8.63 4.22 -17.69
C ARG A 294 -7.43 3.72 -18.48
N ILE A 295 -6.93 2.54 -18.16
CA ILE A 295 -5.79 1.96 -18.87
C ILE A 295 -6.18 1.31 -20.20
N SER A 296 -7.44 0.93 -20.40
CA SER A 296 -7.90 0.10 -21.52
C SER A 296 -7.57 0.68 -22.89
N GLY A 297 -7.78 1.99 -23.06
CA GLY A 297 -7.54 2.67 -24.33
C GLY A 297 -6.05 2.81 -24.70
N SER A 298 -5.15 2.69 -23.69
CA SER A 298 -3.71 2.80 -23.85
C SER A 298 -2.98 1.45 -23.98
N SER A 299 -3.71 0.33 -23.88
CA SER A 299 -3.15 -1.01 -24.08
C SER A 299 -2.76 -1.22 -25.54
N SER A 300 -1.55 -1.73 -25.78
CA SER A 300 -1.05 -2.15 -27.10
C SER A 300 -1.46 -3.59 -27.44
N ASP A 301 -1.77 -4.41 -26.45
CA ASP A 301 -2.29 -5.78 -26.61
C ASP A 301 -3.77 -5.73 -27.00
N PHE A 302 -4.09 -6.11 -28.26
CA PHE A 302 -5.44 -6.03 -28.77
C PHE A 302 -6.46 -6.92 -28.02
N PRO A 303 -6.17 -8.20 -27.69
CA PRO A 303 -7.03 -9.03 -26.86
C PRO A 303 -7.34 -8.38 -25.50
N ARG A 304 -6.33 -7.84 -24.80
CA ARG A 304 -6.48 -7.13 -23.53
C ARG A 304 -7.33 -5.87 -23.71
N LYS A 305 -7.03 -5.05 -24.72
CA LYS A 305 -7.82 -3.87 -25.05
C LYS A 305 -9.28 -4.23 -25.31
N MET A 306 -9.54 -5.27 -26.07
CA MET A 306 -10.89 -5.76 -26.36
C MET A 306 -11.62 -6.20 -25.09
N ALA A 307 -10.98 -7.01 -24.25
CA ALA A 307 -11.58 -7.52 -23.02
C ALA A 307 -11.91 -6.38 -22.05
N LEU A 308 -10.97 -5.45 -21.83
CA LEU A 308 -11.14 -4.33 -20.88
C LEU A 308 -12.22 -3.33 -21.36
N ASN A 309 -12.36 -3.10 -22.66
CA ASN A 309 -13.40 -2.20 -23.18
C ASN A 309 -14.79 -2.85 -23.28
N ASN A 310 -14.86 -4.16 -23.07
CA ASN A 310 -16.10 -4.93 -23.10
C ASN A 310 -16.24 -5.80 -21.84
N LEU A 311 -15.91 -5.25 -20.66
CA LEU A 311 -15.99 -5.95 -19.37
C LEU A 311 -17.36 -6.57 -19.11
N TRP A 312 -18.45 -5.94 -19.59
CA TRP A 312 -19.81 -6.47 -19.48
C TRP A 312 -19.97 -7.89 -20.07
N LEU A 313 -19.09 -8.27 -21.02
CA LEU A 313 -19.07 -9.61 -21.64
C LEU A 313 -17.87 -10.44 -21.16
N PHE A 314 -16.72 -9.81 -20.98
CA PHE A 314 -15.44 -10.49 -20.72
C PHE A 314 -15.00 -10.45 -19.25
N GLU A 315 -15.85 -10.01 -18.31
CA GLU A 315 -15.50 -9.91 -16.90
C GLU A 315 -14.93 -11.22 -16.33
N GLY A 316 -15.57 -12.36 -16.63
CA GLY A 316 -15.07 -13.67 -16.19
C GLY A 316 -13.69 -14.02 -16.75
N TYR A 317 -13.41 -13.65 -17.99
CA TYR A 317 -12.08 -13.83 -18.59
C TYR A 317 -11.03 -12.91 -17.94
N VAL A 318 -11.38 -11.65 -17.66
CA VAL A 318 -10.49 -10.69 -16.99
C VAL A 318 -10.19 -11.17 -15.57
N LEU A 319 -11.19 -11.61 -14.82
CA LEU A 319 -11.02 -12.19 -13.49
C LEU A 319 -10.13 -13.45 -13.52
N TYR A 320 -10.30 -14.30 -14.53
CA TYR A 320 -9.44 -15.47 -14.72
C TYR A 320 -7.98 -15.03 -14.93
N LYS A 321 -7.74 -14.12 -15.88
CA LYS A 321 -6.39 -13.64 -16.22
C LYS A 321 -5.72 -12.90 -15.07
N MET A 322 -6.42 -12.01 -14.39
CA MET A 322 -5.89 -11.35 -13.18
C MET A 322 -5.58 -12.34 -12.05
N GLY A 323 -6.36 -13.41 -11.95
CA GLY A 323 -6.14 -14.45 -10.95
C GLY A 323 -4.91 -15.34 -11.20
N GLU A 324 -4.37 -15.38 -12.43
CA GLU A 324 -3.11 -16.10 -12.73
C GLU A 324 -1.87 -15.35 -12.24
N ASP A 325 -1.92 -14.02 -12.24
CA ASP A 325 -0.86 -13.18 -11.70
C ASP A 325 -1.03 -12.92 -10.20
N LYS A 326 0.08 -12.82 -9.46
CA LYS A 326 0.05 -12.62 -8.01
C LYS A 326 -0.52 -11.24 -7.61
N ASP A 327 -0.15 -10.18 -8.33
CA ASP A 327 -0.56 -8.81 -8.04
C ASP A 327 -2.02 -8.61 -8.49
N GLY A 328 -2.38 -9.10 -9.67
CA GLY A 328 -3.75 -9.12 -10.16
C GLY A 328 -4.70 -9.88 -9.23
N ARG A 329 -4.30 -11.06 -8.74
CA ARG A 329 -5.09 -11.85 -7.79
C ARG A 329 -5.30 -11.11 -6.47
N ALA A 330 -4.26 -10.43 -5.97
CA ALA A 330 -4.38 -9.62 -4.76
C ALA A 330 -5.35 -8.44 -4.91
N MET A 331 -5.51 -7.90 -6.12
CA MET A 331 -6.46 -6.81 -6.40
C MET A 331 -7.94 -7.25 -6.45
N ILE A 332 -8.22 -8.52 -6.74
CA ILE A 332 -9.58 -9.01 -7.03
C ILE A 332 -10.12 -10.04 -6.04
N SER A 333 -9.32 -10.45 -5.04
CA SER A 333 -9.74 -11.45 -4.05
C SER A 333 -9.09 -11.21 -2.69
N THR A 334 -9.73 -11.71 -1.64
CA THR A 334 -9.07 -11.86 -0.33
C THR A 334 -8.00 -12.94 -0.43
N THR A 335 -6.81 -12.64 0.09
CA THR A 335 -5.71 -13.62 0.14
C THR A 335 -5.69 -14.32 1.49
N ILE A 336 -5.46 -15.64 1.50
CA ILE A 336 -5.37 -16.47 2.69
C ILE A 336 -4.11 -17.34 2.54
N VAL A 337 -3.12 -17.11 3.42
CA VAL A 337 -1.79 -17.72 3.28
C VAL A 337 -1.30 -18.26 4.62
N PRO A 338 -1.05 -19.58 4.75
CA PRO A 338 -0.30 -20.13 5.90
C PRO A 338 1.13 -19.54 5.91
N THR A 339 1.53 -19.00 7.06
CA THR A 339 2.85 -18.33 7.22
C THR A 339 3.73 -19.00 8.27
N ILE A 340 3.13 -19.65 9.26
CA ILE A 340 3.86 -20.37 10.32
C ILE A 340 3.21 -21.74 10.49
N LEU A 341 4.06 -22.77 10.71
CA LEU A 341 3.63 -24.13 11.04
C LEU A 341 4.54 -24.67 12.13
N GLU A 342 3.95 -25.10 13.23
CA GLU A 342 4.65 -25.55 14.42
C GLU A 342 4.06 -26.86 14.95
N SER A 343 4.91 -27.85 15.17
CA SER A 343 4.56 -29.09 15.88
C SER A 343 5.82 -29.93 16.17
N GLY A 344 5.71 -30.79 17.18
CA GLY A 344 6.74 -31.75 17.53
C GLY A 344 7.96 -31.16 18.23
N ILE A 345 8.67 -32.02 18.99
CA ILE A 345 9.89 -31.62 19.72
C ILE A 345 11.01 -32.63 19.51
N ARG A 346 10.68 -33.89 19.14
CA ARG A 346 11.62 -34.99 18.86
C ARG A 346 11.01 -35.96 17.87
N GLU A 347 11.87 -36.64 17.10
CA GLU A 347 11.51 -37.56 16.02
C GLU A 347 10.73 -38.81 16.49
N ASN A 348 10.90 -39.22 17.75
CA ASN A 348 10.25 -40.42 18.30
C ASN A 348 9.04 -40.12 19.21
N VAL A 349 8.58 -38.85 19.26
CA VAL A 349 7.45 -38.39 20.07
C VAL A 349 6.36 -37.90 19.16
N ILE A 350 5.15 -38.50 19.24
CA ILE A 350 3.95 -37.94 18.59
C ILE A 350 3.50 -36.70 19.37
N PRO A 351 3.45 -35.53 18.74
CA PRO A 351 3.08 -34.31 19.44
C PRO A 351 1.61 -34.31 19.85
N SER A 352 1.34 -33.69 21.00
CA SER A 352 -0.04 -33.45 21.48
C SER A 352 -0.71 -32.25 20.84
N GLN A 353 0.03 -31.45 20.07
CA GLN A 353 -0.46 -30.24 19.45
C GLN A 353 0.20 -30.01 18.10
N ALA A 354 -0.60 -29.52 17.14
CA ALA A 354 -0.11 -28.95 15.88
C ALA A 354 -0.83 -27.60 15.68
N ARG A 355 -0.06 -26.59 15.27
CA ARG A 355 -0.49 -25.20 15.15
C ARG A 355 -0.06 -24.63 13.81
N ALA A 356 -0.94 -23.87 13.16
CA ALA A 356 -0.59 -23.05 12.00
C ALA A 356 -1.10 -21.63 12.17
N ILE A 357 -0.34 -20.67 11.67
CA ILE A 357 -0.76 -19.29 11.52
C ILE A 357 -1.09 -19.04 10.06
N VAL A 358 -2.25 -18.45 9.83
CA VAL A 358 -2.77 -18.12 8.51
C VAL A 358 -3.03 -16.62 8.46
N ASN A 359 -2.30 -15.92 7.60
CA ASN A 359 -2.49 -14.50 7.37
C ASN A 359 -3.49 -14.24 6.26
N SER A 360 -4.35 -13.24 6.42
CA SER A 360 -5.34 -12.83 5.42
C SER A 360 -5.29 -11.35 5.17
N ARG A 361 -5.36 -10.98 3.87
CA ARG A 361 -5.57 -9.60 3.41
C ARG A 361 -6.96 -9.52 2.79
N ILE A 362 -7.87 -8.86 3.49
CA ILE A 362 -9.32 -8.92 3.27
C ILE A 362 -9.73 -7.86 2.27
N LEU A 363 -10.43 -8.27 1.20
CA LEU A 363 -10.90 -7.36 0.16
C LEU A 363 -12.06 -6.48 0.70
N PRO A 364 -12.11 -5.17 0.39
CA PRO A 364 -13.24 -4.31 0.76
C PRO A 364 -14.60 -4.91 0.39
N GLY A 365 -15.53 -4.86 1.34
CA GLY A 365 -16.85 -5.49 1.22
C GLY A 365 -16.91 -6.93 1.74
N GLU A 366 -15.83 -7.43 2.33
CA GLU A 366 -15.77 -8.63 3.17
C GLU A 366 -15.32 -8.23 4.57
N SER A 367 -15.59 -9.07 5.57
CA SER A 367 -15.24 -8.85 6.97
C SER A 367 -14.34 -9.95 7.52
N ILE A 368 -13.64 -9.66 8.59
CA ILE A 368 -12.81 -10.64 9.33
C ILE A 368 -13.67 -11.86 9.72
N LYS A 369 -14.92 -11.63 10.15
CA LYS A 369 -15.82 -12.70 10.53
C LYS A 369 -16.20 -13.60 9.36
N GLU A 370 -16.47 -13.03 8.19
CA GLU A 370 -16.79 -13.80 6.99
C GLU A 370 -15.60 -14.64 6.53
N ILE A 371 -14.38 -14.10 6.63
CA ILE A 371 -13.18 -14.86 6.29
C ILE A 371 -12.89 -15.97 7.31
N GLN A 372 -13.12 -15.75 8.61
CA GLN A 372 -13.03 -16.81 9.61
C GLN A 372 -14.01 -17.96 9.31
N GLU A 373 -15.24 -17.62 8.91
CA GLU A 373 -16.25 -18.60 8.55
C GLU A 373 -15.91 -19.32 7.23
N PHE A 374 -15.33 -18.61 6.26
CA PHE A 374 -14.81 -19.22 5.03
C PHE A 374 -13.72 -20.25 5.36
N ILE A 375 -12.75 -19.89 6.20
CA ILE A 375 -11.68 -20.80 6.63
C ILE A 375 -12.29 -22.03 7.33
N ARG A 376 -13.29 -21.84 8.21
CA ARG A 376 -13.96 -22.95 8.90
C ARG A 376 -14.63 -23.91 7.91
N LYS A 377 -15.34 -23.39 6.92
CA LYS A 377 -16.00 -24.19 5.88
C LYS A 377 -14.99 -24.92 4.99
N ALA A 378 -13.91 -24.25 4.58
CA ALA A 378 -12.85 -24.83 3.78
C ALA A 378 -12.13 -26.00 4.49
N VAL A 379 -11.82 -25.81 5.77
CA VAL A 379 -11.17 -26.83 6.61
C VAL A 379 -12.11 -28.03 6.83
N ASP A 380 -13.38 -27.79 7.09
CA ASP A 380 -14.41 -28.81 7.31
C ASP A 380 -13.95 -29.97 8.22
N ASP A 381 -13.41 -29.60 9.38
CA ASP A 381 -13.01 -30.54 10.43
C ASP A 381 -13.18 -29.87 11.82
N PRO A 382 -14.15 -30.33 12.64
CA PRO A 382 -14.46 -29.69 13.92
C PRO A 382 -13.33 -29.83 14.97
N ARG A 383 -12.36 -30.69 14.73
CA ARG A 383 -11.18 -30.86 15.60
C ARG A 383 -10.16 -29.74 15.45
N VAL A 384 -10.27 -28.96 14.36
CA VAL A 384 -9.41 -27.80 14.11
C VAL A 384 -10.06 -26.58 14.73
N LYS A 385 -9.50 -26.08 15.81
CA LYS A 385 -9.92 -24.84 16.46
C LYS A 385 -9.38 -23.65 15.66
N ILE A 386 -10.28 -22.74 15.25
CA ILE A 386 -9.91 -21.57 14.44
C ILE A 386 -10.25 -20.32 15.24
N ARG A 387 -9.23 -19.52 15.55
CA ARG A 387 -9.37 -18.26 16.30
C ARG A 387 -8.57 -17.14 15.66
N ILE A 388 -9.04 -15.91 15.84
CA ILE A 388 -8.26 -14.72 15.51
C ILE A 388 -7.13 -14.62 16.53
N THR A 389 -5.92 -14.30 16.05
CA THR A 389 -4.72 -14.19 16.89
C THR A 389 -3.85 -13.02 16.38
N GLY A 390 -2.77 -12.73 17.14
CA GLY A 390 -1.89 -11.61 16.85
C GLY A 390 -2.35 -10.31 17.50
N ASP A 391 -1.44 -9.35 17.56
CA ASP A 391 -1.64 -8.08 18.26
C ASP A 391 -2.44 -7.06 17.43
N PHE A 392 -2.68 -7.40 16.15
CA PHE A 392 -3.29 -6.51 15.20
C PHE A 392 -4.26 -7.24 14.26
N SER A 393 -5.45 -6.71 14.14
CA SER A 393 -6.44 -7.09 13.13
C SER A 393 -7.28 -5.86 12.77
N THR A 394 -7.55 -5.68 11.48
CA THR A 394 -8.34 -4.54 11.01
C THR A 394 -9.25 -4.93 9.86
N GLU A 395 -10.49 -4.46 9.91
CA GLU A 395 -11.40 -4.55 8.77
C GLU A 395 -10.85 -3.73 7.59
N PRO A 396 -11.28 -4.02 6.34
CA PRO A 396 -10.98 -3.16 5.20
C PRO A 396 -11.35 -1.70 5.49
N SER A 397 -10.48 -0.78 5.10
CA SER A 397 -10.75 0.64 5.35
C SER A 397 -11.94 1.15 4.51
N PRO A 398 -12.67 2.17 4.97
CA PRO A 398 -13.52 2.95 4.08
C PRO A 398 -12.71 3.49 2.90
N MET A 399 -13.33 3.61 1.74
CA MET A 399 -12.66 4.11 0.54
C MET A 399 -12.98 5.60 0.32
N THR A 400 -11.98 6.37 -0.08
CA THR A 400 -12.16 7.74 -0.58
C THR A 400 -12.85 7.69 -1.94
N ASP A 401 -13.83 8.57 -2.15
CA ASP A 401 -14.46 8.71 -3.46
C ASP A 401 -13.44 9.22 -4.49
N TYR A 402 -13.18 8.40 -5.52
CA TYR A 402 -12.24 8.76 -6.59
C TYR A 402 -12.82 9.80 -7.59
N HIS A 403 -14.06 10.22 -7.43
CA HIS A 403 -14.64 11.39 -8.10
C HIS A 403 -14.48 12.67 -7.28
N SER A 404 -14.01 12.57 -6.03
CA SER A 404 -13.84 13.72 -5.14
C SER A 404 -12.75 14.68 -5.62
N HIS A 405 -12.84 15.92 -5.17
CA HIS A 405 -11.79 16.93 -5.39
C HIS A 405 -10.45 16.54 -4.75
N VAL A 406 -10.46 15.70 -3.69
CA VAL A 406 -9.26 15.19 -3.04
C VAL A 406 -8.48 14.28 -3.98
N PHE A 407 -9.14 13.27 -4.55
CA PHE A 407 -8.53 12.40 -5.54
C PHE A 407 -8.05 13.19 -6.76
N LYS A 408 -8.89 14.11 -7.24
CA LYS A 408 -8.53 14.96 -8.40
C LYS A 408 -7.29 15.79 -8.12
N LYS A 409 -7.15 16.41 -6.94
CA LYS A 409 -5.96 17.21 -6.60
C LYS A 409 -4.68 16.38 -6.61
N VAL A 410 -4.71 15.16 -6.08
CA VAL A 410 -3.57 14.25 -6.09
C VAL A 410 -3.27 13.77 -7.52
N ALA A 411 -4.29 13.45 -8.31
CA ALA A 411 -4.15 13.04 -9.70
C ALA A 411 -3.57 14.15 -10.59
N ASP A 412 -4.01 15.39 -10.40
CA ASP A 412 -3.47 16.56 -11.10
C ASP A 412 -2.00 16.77 -10.72
N ALA A 413 -1.65 16.74 -9.43
CA ALA A 413 -0.28 16.87 -8.96
C ALA A 413 0.64 15.74 -9.49
N ALA A 414 0.15 14.50 -9.54
CA ALA A 414 0.87 13.38 -10.14
C ALA A 414 1.11 13.59 -11.65
N SER A 415 0.13 14.16 -12.35
CA SER A 415 0.24 14.49 -13.77
C SER A 415 1.21 15.65 -14.04
N ASP A 416 1.35 16.57 -13.11
CA ASP A 416 2.28 17.70 -13.24
C ASP A 416 3.74 17.32 -12.99
N VAL A 417 4.02 16.18 -12.37
CA VAL A 417 5.40 15.72 -12.09
C VAL A 417 5.88 14.60 -13.01
N GLU A 418 5.00 14.00 -13.82
CA GLU A 418 5.36 12.94 -14.76
C GLU A 418 4.59 13.04 -16.07
N ASP A 419 5.31 12.99 -17.20
CA ASP A 419 4.74 13.08 -18.55
C ASP A 419 3.78 11.92 -18.83
N ASP A 420 2.67 12.24 -19.47
CA ASP A 420 1.70 11.27 -20.02
C ASP A 420 1.17 10.23 -19.01
N VAL A 421 1.26 10.51 -17.71
CA VAL A 421 0.79 9.60 -16.66
C VAL A 421 -0.73 9.38 -16.74
N ILE A 422 -1.15 8.17 -16.38
CA ILE A 422 -2.56 7.79 -16.24
C ILE A 422 -2.85 7.65 -14.74
N PRO A 423 -3.50 8.63 -14.09
CA PRO A 423 -3.88 8.48 -12.68
C PRO A 423 -5.07 7.55 -12.55
N VAL A 424 -4.95 6.55 -11.69
CA VAL A 424 -5.98 5.53 -11.46
C VAL A 424 -6.26 5.33 -9.98
N PRO A 425 -7.53 5.09 -9.58
CA PRO A 425 -7.83 4.70 -8.22
C PRO A 425 -7.34 3.27 -7.97
N TYR A 426 -6.75 3.06 -6.81
CA TYR A 426 -6.17 1.78 -6.41
C TYR A 426 -6.61 1.39 -5.00
N VAL A 427 -6.97 0.13 -4.80
CA VAL A 427 -7.18 -0.44 -3.46
C VAL A 427 -5.88 -1.09 -3.03
N MET A 428 -5.24 -0.51 -2.02
CA MET A 428 -3.95 -0.98 -1.56
C MET A 428 -4.04 -2.39 -0.98
N VAL A 429 -3.09 -3.23 -1.38
CA VAL A 429 -2.98 -4.62 -0.88
C VAL A 429 -2.27 -4.71 0.47
N GLY A 430 -1.43 -3.72 0.78
CA GLY A 430 -0.83 -3.45 2.08
C GLY A 430 -1.72 -2.57 2.94
N ALA A 431 -1.21 -2.21 4.11
CA ALA A 431 -1.85 -1.26 5.01
C ALA A 431 -0.77 -0.28 5.49
N THR A 432 -1.15 0.97 5.73
CA THR A 432 -0.29 2.02 6.25
C THR A 432 -0.92 2.68 7.48
N ASP A 433 -0.24 3.60 8.10
CA ASP A 433 -0.75 4.39 9.22
C ASP A 433 -1.97 5.25 8.84
N SER A 434 -2.17 5.56 7.54
CA SER A 434 -3.27 6.41 7.06
C SER A 434 -4.66 5.87 7.36
N ARG A 435 -4.81 4.56 7.54
CA ARG A 435 -6.09 3.93 7.96
C ARG A 435 -6.66 4.55 9.23
N ASN A 436 -5.78 4.96 10.17
CA ASN A 436 -6.19 5.56 11.44
C ASN A 436 -6.81 6.94 11.22
N TYR A 437 -6.35 7.69 10.22
CA TYR A 437 -6.80 9.04 9.91
C TYR A 437 -8.19 9.10 9.25
N ARG A 438 -8.72 7.95 8.83
CA ARG A 438 -10.14 7.87 8.37
C ARG A 438 -11.14 8.21 9.47
N ALA A 439 -10.73 8.16 10.72
CA ALA A 439 -11.54 8.65 11.85
C ALA A 439 -11.75 10.19 11.83
N ILE A 440 -10.85 10.92 11.17
CA ILE A 440 -10.83 12.40 11.14
C ILE A 440 -10.90 12.99 9.73
N SER A 441 -10.96 12.15 8.69
CA SER A 441 -11.06 12.59 7.29
C SER A 441 -11.78 11.54 6.43
N ASN A 442 -12.57 12.02 5.48
CA ASN A 442 -13.14 11.17 4.41
C ASN A 442 -12.26 11.20 3.14
N GLY A 443 -11.27 12.07 3.09
CA GLY A 443 -10.36 12.27 1.96
C GLY A 443 -8.96 11.75 2.27
N VAL A 444 -8.79 10.44 2.50
CA VAL A 444 -7.49 9.80 2.75
C VAL A 444 -7.02 9.11 1.50
N VAL A 445 -5.85 9.48 1.00
CA VAL A 445 -5.24 8.94 -0.21
C VAL A 445 -3.77 8.60 0.03
N ASN A 446 -3.30 7.56 -0.65
CA ASN A 446 -1.94 7.06 -0.52
C ASN A 446 -1.22 7.24 -1.86
N PHE A 447 -0.20 8.08 -1.90
CA PHE A 447 0.59 8.27 -3.11
C PHE A 447 1.89 9.05 -2.84
N CYS A 448 3.00 8.48 -3.29
CA CYS A 448 4.27 9.17 -3.47
C CYS A 448 4.78 8.89 -4.90
N PRO A 449 5.25 9.89 -5.66
CA PRO A 449 5.64 9.71 -7.07
C PRO A 449 6.99 9.03 -7.25
N ILE A 450 7.18 7.89 -6.60
CA ILE A 450 8.32 6.98 -6.75
C ILE A 450 7.99 5.99 -7.86
N THR A 451 8.93 5.75 -8.78
CA THR A 451 8.72 4.88 -9.92
C THR A 451 9.19 3.46 -9.62
N ASP A 452 8.26 2.49 -9.66
CA ASP A 452 8.55 1.07 -9.49
C ASP A 452 9.55 0.80 -8.35
N GLY A 453 9.23 1.29 -7.14
CA GLY A 453 10.10 1.24 -5.96
C GLY A 453 10.75 -0.12 -5.76
N LYS A 454 12.04 -0.15 -5.42
CA LYS A 454 12.85 -1.36 -5.37
C LYS A 454 13.47 -1.58 -4.00
N GLY A 455 13.45 -2.83 -3.55
CA GLY A 455 14.12 -3.25 -2.32
C GLY A 455 13.32 -3.03 -1.04
N TYR A 456 12.02 -2.73 -1.13
CA TYR A 456 11.13 -2.65 0.04
C TYR A 456 11.34 -3.84 0.96
N HIS A 457 11.66 -3.60 2.24
CA HIS A 457 11.95 -4.62 3.28
C HIS A 457 13.05 -5.63 2.90
N GLY A 458 13.60 -5.54 1.68
CA GLY A 458 14.63 -6.43 1.14
C GLY A 458 16.03 -5.85 1.20
N ILE A 459 16.92 -6.37 0.36
CA ILE A 459 18.27 -5.86 0.12
C ILE A 459 18.26 -4.80 -0.98
N ASP A 460 19.26 -3.93 -0.97
CA ASP A 460 19.46 -2.89 -2.00
C ASP A 460 18.26 -1.96 -2.18
N GLU A 461 17.60 -1.61 -1.08
CA GLU A 461 16.62 -0.54 -1.09
C GLU A 461 17.27 0.73 -1.61
N ARG A 462 16.65 1.34 -2.60
CA ARG A 462 17.25 2.46 -3.33
C ARG A 462 16.22 3.34 -4.03
N LEU A 463 16.51 4.62 -4.10
CA LEU A 463 15.67 5.65 -4.68
C LEU A 463 16.43 6.40 -5.78
N PRO A 464 15.89 6.48 -7.01
CA PRO A 464 16.41 7.42 -8.01
C PRO A 464 16.30 8.87 -7.55
N ILE A 465 17.34 9.66 -7.73
CA ILE A 465 17.36 11.09 -7.34
C ILE A 465 16.22 11.86 -8.01
N LYS A 466 15.89 11.50 -9.24
CA LYS A 466 14.76 12.10 -9.98
C LYS A 466 13.42 11.87 -9.27
N ASP A 467 13.22 10.71 -8.64
CA ASP A 467 11.99 10.41 -7.91
C ASP A 467 11.88 11.23 -6.63
N PHE A 468 12.99 11.43 -5.92
CA PHE A 468 13.02 12.34 -4.78
C PHE A 468 12.71 13.79 -5.20
N GLN A 469 13.23 14.22 -6.33
CA GLN A 469 12.93 15.53 -6.93
C GLN A 469 11.45 15.68 -7.27
N ARG A 470 10.82 14.62 -7.84
CA ARG A 470 9.38 14.57 -8.09
C ARG A 470 8.58 14.67 -6.80
N ALA A 471 8.99 13.95 -5.75
CA ALA A 471 8.30 13.96 -4.47
C ALA A 471 8.26 15.38 -3.87
N ILE A 472 9.37 16.12 -3.89
CA ILE A 472 9.43 17.51 -3.43
C ILE A 472 8.48 18.39 -4.23
N GLN A 473 8.46 18.26 -5.56
CA GLN A 473 7.56 19.03 -6.41
C GLN A 473 6.10 18.65 -6.20
N PHE A 474 5.80 17.37 -6.06
CA PHE A 474 4.45 16.86 -5.76
C PHE A 474 3.90 17.45 -4.47
N TYR A 475 4.64 17.40 -3.37
CA TYR A 475 4.21 17.99 -2.11
C TYR A 475 4.07 19.52 -2.20
N THR A 476 4.91 20.18 -3.02
CA THR A 476 4.78 21.62 -3.28
C THR A 476 3.43 21.92 -3.94
N LEU A 477 3.03 21.15 -4.94
CA LEU A 477 1.73 21.33 -5.65
C LEU A 477 0.53 21.03 -4.75
N LEU A 478 0.67 20.13 -3.80
CA LEU A 478 -0.41 19.85 -2.83
C LEU A 478 -0.62 20.99 -1.83
N ILE A 479 0.46 21.68 -1.44
CA ILE A 479 0.39 22.78 -0.46
C ILE A 479 -0.09 24.09 -1.09
N GLN A 480 0.25 24.36 -2.35
CA GLN A 480 -0.18 25.52 -3.13
C GLN A 480 -1.61 25.39 -3.65
#